data_dbf347c4a8b6e70956d98b263df3b334
#
_entry.id   dbf347c4a8b6e70956d98b263df3b334
#
_cell.length_a   1.000
_cell.length_b   1.000
_cell.length_c   1.000
_cell.angle_alpha   90.00
_cell.angle_beta   90.00
_cell.angle_gamma   90.00
#
_symmetry.space_group_name_H-M   'P 1'
#
loop_
_entity.id
_entity.type
_entity.pdbx_description
1 polymer ?
#
loop_
_entity_poly.entity_id
_entity_poly.type
_entity_poly.pdbx_seq_one_letter_code
_entity_poly.pdbx_strand_id
1 'polypeptide(L)'
;MEMNELFYKDAYLKEFDAVVTSCHEGKNGFEVVLDDTAFYPEGGGQPWDTGTLNDAKVTSVRKKDAVIIHYTDKPLAEGTKVHGVIDWIRRFDHMQNHSGEHIFSGLVHKKFGYDNVGFHLHDIVTVDFNGMMTWQDALDIEREANEIIWKDEETKISFPSKEELSSMDYRSKIELDGTVRIVEFPEGDTCAC
;
A
#
# COMPACT_ATOMS: atom_id res chain seq x y z
N MET A 1 22.72 -0.64 -7.06
CA MET A 1 22.38 -0.66 -5.61
C MET A 1 20.89 -0.87 -5.58
N GLU A 2 20.44 -1.89 -4.88
CA GLU A 2 19.00 -2.17 -4.79
C GLU A 2 18.37 -1.11 -3.89
N MET A 3 17.33 -0.43 -4.38
CA MET A 3 16.65 0.63 -3.62
C MET A 3 15.99 0.03 -2.39
N ASN A 4 16.15 0.69 -1.24
CA ASN A 4 15.56 0.24 0.02
C ASN A 4 14.13 0.80 0.13
N GLU A 5 13.15 -0.09 0.08
CA GLU A 5 11.73 0.26 0.23
C GLU A 5 11.38 0.35 1.73
N LEU A 6 11.66 1.52 2.35
CA LEU A 6 11.53 1.72 3.79
C LEU A 6 10.09 1.55 4.29
N PHE A 7 9.09 1.86 3.45
CA PHE A 7 7.68 1.68 3.77
C PHE A 7 7.26 0.21 4.00
N TYR A 8 8.06 -0.77 3.54
CA TYR A 8 7.85 -2.18 3.86
C TYR A 8 8.51 -2.58 5.18
N LYS A 9 9.52 -1.83 5.63
CA LYS A 9 10.18 -2.06 6.92
C LYS A 9 9.40 -1.44 8.07
N ASP A 10 8.92 -0.21 7.86
CA ASP A 10 8.09 0.52 8.80
C ASP A 10 7.06 1.38 8.05
N ALA A 11 5.80 0.94 8.06
CA ALA A 11 4.71 1.66 7.41
C ALA A 11 4.37 2.99 8.10
N TYR A 12 4.80 3.19 9.35
CA TYR A 12 4.59 4.41 10.14
C TYR A 12 5.73 5.43 10.04
N LEU A 13 6.74 5.16 9.23
CA LEU A 13 7.84 6.08 9.02
C LEU A 13 7.35 7.34 8.28
N LYS A 14 7.41 8.48 8.95
CA LYS A 14 6.90 9.78 8.46
C LYS A 14 7.97 10.60 7.77
N GLU A 15 9.21 10.44 8.20
CA GLU A 15 10.37 11.22 7.76
C GLU A 15 11.56 10.29 7.55
N PHE A 16 12.41 10.61 6.59
CA PHE A 16 13.61 9.80 6.29
C PHE A 16 14.66 10.66 5.59
N ASP A 17 15.91 10.22 5.64
CA ASP A 17 17.01 10.80 4.89
C ASP A 17 17.42 9.88 3.75
N ALA A 18 17.75 10.44 2.60
CA ALA A 18 18.17 9.71 1.41
C ALA A 18 19.14 10.53 0.55
N VAL A 19 19.70 9.88 -0.47
CA VAL A 19 20.54 10.53 -1.48
C VAL A 19 19.89 10.42 -2.84
N VAL A 20 19.88 11.52 -3.60
CA VAL A 20 19.40 11.54 -4.99
C VAL A 20 20.39 10.75 -5.87
N THR A 21 19.91 9.69 -6.49
CA THR A 21 20.70 8.86 -7.42
C THR A 21 20.53 9.26 -8.87
N SER A 22 19.40 9.85 -9.24
CA SER A 22 19.18 10.49 -10.54
C SER A 22 18.08 11.54 -10.49
N CYS A 23 18.16 12.53 -11.39
CA CYS A 23 17.14 13.54 -11.58
C CYS A 23 17.09 13.95 -13.04
N HIS A 24 15.92 13.79 -13.68
CA HIS A 24 15.70 14.15 -15.08
C HIS A 24 14.47 15.04 -15.22
N GLU A 25 14.50 15.98 -16.15
CA GLU A 25 13.31 16.75 -16.49
C GLU A 25 12.31 15.85 -17.24
N GLY A 26 11.08 15.78 -16.75
CA GLY A 26 9.99 15.01 -17.31
C GLY A 26 8.86 15.90 -17.81
N LYS A 27 7.81 15.28 -18.35
CA LYS A 27 6.66 16.02 -18.91
C LYS A 27 5.91 16.86 -17.88
N ASN A 28 5.89 16.43 -16.60
CA ASN A 28 5.09 17.04 -15.54
C ASN A 28 5.95 17.46 -14.33
N GLY A 29 7.16 17.93 -14.56
CA GLY A 29 8.14 18.28 -13.52
C GLY A 29 9.39 17.44 -13.63
N PHE A 30 9.96 17.04 -12.49
CA PHE A 30 11.22 16.30 -12.46
C PHE A 30 10.98 14.87 -11.95
N GLU A 31 11.65 13.92 -12.56
CA GLU A 31 11.68 12.50 -12.18
C GLU A 31 12.92 12.26 -11.32
N VAL A 32 12.71 12.05 -10.03
CA VAL A 32 13.78 11.90 -9.05
C VAL A 32 13.79 10.46 -8.52
N VAL A 33 14.97 9.85 -8.52
CA VAL A 33 15.21 8.53 -7.93
C VAL A 33 16.14 8.70 -6.73
N LEU A 34 15.84 8.00 -5.65
CA LEU A 34 16.59 8.00 -4.40
C LEU A 34 17.22 6.62 -4.16
N ASP A 35 18.24 6.55 -3.31
CA ASP A 35 18.80 5.29 -2.82
C ASP A 35 17.85 4.57 -1.85
N ASP A 36 17.17 5.31 -0.98
CA ASP A 36 16.16 4.83 -0.02
C ASP A 36 14.88 5.66 -0.15
N THR A 37 13.71 5.06 0.11
CA THR A 37 12.47 5.83 0.16
C THR A 37 11.43 5.25 1.09
N ALA A 38 10.76 6.14 1.85
CA ALA A 38 9.55 5.82 2.60
C ALA A 38 8.26 6.25 1.87
N PHE A 39 8.35 6.92 0.71
CA PHE A 39 7.19 7.25 -0.12
C PHE A 39 6.62 5.99 -0.78
N TYR A 40 5.37 5.70 -0.48
CA TYR A 40 4.64 4.58 -1.09
C TYR A 40 4.26 4.93 -2.54
N PRO A 41 4.63 4.13 -3.53
CA PRO A 41 4.18 4.28 -4.90
C PRO A 41 2.74 3.79 -5.02
N GLU A 42 2.04 4.21 -6.07
CA GLU A 42 0.72 3.63 -6.37
C GLU A 42 0.82 2.11 -6.55
N GLY A 43 -0.04 1.39 -5.84
CA GLY A 43 -0.08 -0.06 -5.91
C GLY A 43 -1.19 -0.66 -5.06
N GLY A 44 -1.68 -1.86 -5.41
CA GLY A 44 -2.71 -2.56 -4.64
C GLY A 44 -4.05 -1.82 -4.50
N GLY A 45 -4.37 -0.89 -5.41
CA GLY A 45 -5.54 -0.02 -5.30
C GLY A 45 -5.35 1.20 -4.41
N GLN A 46 -4.21 1.30 -3.71
CA GLN A 46 -3.87 2.47 -2.91
C GLN A 46 -3.14 3.52 -3.78
N PRO A 47 -3.56 4.79 -3.76
CA PRO A 47 -2.83 5.86 -4.42
C PRO A 47 -1.46 6.12 -3.80
N TRP A 48 -0.60 6.79 -4.57
CA TRP A 48 0.73 7.20 -4.13
C TRP A 48 0.69 8.22 -2.99
N ASP A 49 1.80 8.28 -2.26
CA ASP A 49 2.04 9.33 -1.29
C ASP A 49 2.36 10.66 -1.93
N THR A 50 2.12 11.72 -1.16
CA THR A 50 2.61 13.07 -1.40
C THR A 50 3.44 13.55 -0.20
N GLY A 51 4.17 14.66 -0.37
CA GLY A 51 4.99 15.23 0.68
C GLY A 51 6.10 16.11 0.12
N THR A 52 7.26 16.10 0.74
CA THR A 52 8.40 16.92 0.31
C THR A 52 9.73 16.16 0.36
N LEU A 53 10.66 16.54 -0.50
CA LEU A 53 12.09 16.22 -0.46
C LEU A 53 12.84 17.54 -0.32
N ASN A 54 13.29 17.89 0.89
CA ASN A 54 13.71 19.23 1.26
C ASN A 54 12.59 20.26 0.92
N ASP A 55 12.86 21.21 0.00
CA ASP A 55 11.91 22.24 -0.45
C ASP A 55 11.16 21.86 -1.75
N ALA A 56 11.45 20.70 -2.35
CA ALA A 56 10.75 20.19 -3.52
C ALA A 56 9.50 19.41 -3.10
N LYS A 57 8.35 19.71 -3.71
CA LYS A 57 7.10 18.97 -3.47
C LYS A 57 7.09 17.68 -4.27
N VAL A 58 6.81 16.56 -3.61
CA VAL A 58 6.50 15.28 -4.24
C VAL A 58 5.02 15.24 -4.59
N THR A 59 4.71 15.26 -5.88
CA THR A 59 3.33 15.32 -6.39
C THR A 59 2.77 13.95 -6.74
N SER A 60 3.63 13.01 -7.11
CA SER A 60 3.27 11.60 -7.30
C SER A 60 4.49 10.70 -7.16
N VAL A 61 4.23 9.41 -6.90
CA VAL A 61 5.26 8.38 -6.79
C VAL A 61 4.80 7.16 -7.59
N ARG A 62 5.68 6.62 -8.42
CA ARG A 62 5.40 5.47 -9.29
C ARG A 62 6.52 4.45 -9.22
N LYS A 63 6.18 3.18 -9.30
CA LYS A 63 7.15 2.08 -9.44
C LYS A 63 7.16 1.62 -10.90
N LYS A 64 8.34 1.63 -11.52
CA LYS A 64 8.56 1.16 -12.88
C LYS A 64 9.83 0.32 -12.92
N ASP A 65 9.73 -0.92 -13.39
CA ASP A 65 10.86 -1.85 -13.50
C ASP A 65 11.70 -1.94 -12.21
N ALA A 66 11.03 -2.09 -11.08
CA ALA A 66 11.60 -2.13 -9.72
C ALA A 66 12.24 -0.81 -9.23
N VAL A 67 12.16 0.28 -10.00
CA VAL A 67 12.63 1.62 -9.60
C VAL A 67 11.46 2.47 -9.14
N ILE A 68 11.60 3.14 -7.99
CA ILE A 68 10.61 4.10 -7.50
C ILE A 68 11.01 5.49 -7.95
N ILE A 69 10.12 6.13 -8.71
CA ILE A 69 10.30 7.47 -9.28
C ILE A 69 9.40 8.44 -8.53
N HIS A 70 10.02 9.48 -7.97
CA HIS A 70 9.33 10.58 -7.31
C HIS A 70 9.19 11.74 -8.29
N TYR A 71 7.96 12.16 -8.56
CA TYR A 71 7.70 13.33 -9.41
C TYR A 71 7.68 14.57 -8.54
N THR A 72 8.58 15.51 -8.83
CA THR A 72 8.76 16.73 -8.03
C THR A 72 8.53 17.99 -8.85
N ASP A 73 8.15 19.08 -8.17
CA ASP A 73 7.95 20.40 -8.77
C ASP A 73 9.27 21.15 -9.05
N LYS A 74 10.37 20.70 -8.42
CA LYS A 74 11.71 21.30 -8.55
C LYS A 74 12.77 20.23 -8.76
N PRO A 75 13.86 20.55 -9.47
CA PRO A 75 14.98 19.63 -9.62
C PRO A 75 15.75 19.43 -8.31
N LEU A 76 16.30 18.24 -8.14
CA LEU A 76 17.21 17.89 -7.07
C LEU A 76 18.49 17.31 -7.69
N ALA A 77 19.63 17.92 -7.43
CA ALA A 77 20.89 17.49 -8.05
C ALA A 77 21.32 16.10 -7.55
N GLU A 78 21.86 15.28 -8.44
CA GLU A 78 22.42 13.96 -8.10
C GLU A 78 23.50 14.10 -7.01
N GLY A 79 23.55 13.16 -6.09
CA GLY A 79 24.41 13.17 -4.93
C GLY A 79 23.96 14.08 -3.79
N THR A 80 22.88 14.84 -3.97
CA THR A 80 22.32 15.67 -2.90
C THR A 80 21.69 14.80 -1.81
N LYS A 81 21.99 15.10 -0.55
CA LYS A 81 21.26 14.56 0.59
C LYS A 81 19.94 15.29 0.72
N VAL A 82 18.87 14.53 0.82
CA VAL A 82 17.51 15.05 0.97
C VAL A 82 16.88 14.50 2.24
N HIS A 83 16.07 15.33 2.88
CA HIS A 83 15.17 14.94 3.96
C HIS A 83 13.77 14.82 3.38
N GLY A 84 13.22 13.61 3.42
CA GLY A 84 11.87 13.29 2.96
C GLY A 84 10.86 13.39 4.09
N VAL A 85 9.76 14.12 3.84
CA VAL A 85 8.63 14.24 4.77
C VAL A 85 7.36 13.83 4.03
N ILE A 86 6.68 12.80 4.54
CA ILE A 86 5.44 12.27 3.96
C ILE A 86 4.25 13.10 4.45
N ASP A 87 3.28 13.38 3.58
CA ASP A 87 1.95 13.84 3.99
C ASP A 87 1.27 12.73 4.79
N TRP A 88 1.48 12.79 6.10
CA TRP A 88 1.05 11.73 7.01
C TRP A 88 -0.46 11.60 7.12
N ILE A 89 -1.19 12.71 7.00
CA ILE A 89 -2.66 12.68 7.06
C ILE A 89 -3.19 11.85 5.91
N ARG A 90 -2.70 12.11 4.70
CA ARG A 90 -3.05 11.33 3.50
C ARG A 90 -2.60 9.86 3.59
N ARG A 91 -1.34 9.61 4.00
CA ARG A 91 -0.82 8.24 4.14
C ARG A 91 -1.65 7.43 5.12
N PHE A 92 -1.92 7.97 6.29
CA PHE A 92 -2.61 7.26 7.35
C PHE A 92 -4.08 6.98 6.99
N ASP A 93 -4.75 7.94 6.36
CA ASP A 93 -6.09 7.74 5.82
C ASP A 93 -6.14 6.60 4.80
N HIS A 94 -5.19 6.56 3.86
CA HIS A 94 -5.08 5.46 2.90
C HIS A 94 -4.82 4.11 3.59
N MET A 95 -3.94 4.05 4.58
CA MET A 95 -3.65 2.81 5.32
C MET A 95 -4.87 2.29 6.07
N GLN A 96 -5.65 3.18 6.72
CA GLN A 96 -6.87 2.81 7.43
C GLN A 96 -7.92 2.25 6.46
N ASN A 97 -8.17 2.94 5.35
CA ASN A 97 -9.14 2.50 4.34
C ASN A 97 -8.72 1.19 3.67
N HIS A 98 -7.43 1.02 3.37
CA HIS A 98 -6.91 -0.20 2.77
C HIS A 98 -7.04 -1.40 3.75
N SER A 99 -6.69 -1.21 5.01
CA SER A 99 -6.87 -2.25 6.04
C SER A 99 -8.35 -2.59 6.25
N GLY A 100 -9.22 -1.59 6.26
CA GLY A 100 -10.68 -1.78 6.34
C GLY A 100 -11.23 -2.56 5.14
N GLU A 101 -10.72 -2.31 3.93
CA GLU A 101 -11.06 -3.08 2.74
C GLU A 101 -10.69 -4.56 2.89
N HIS A 102 -9.47 -4.85 3.35
CA HIS A 102 -9.05 -6.24 3.56
C HIS A 102 -9.93 -6.97 4.55
N ILE A 103 -10.25 -6.37 5.69
CA ILE A 103 -11.14 -6.96 6.70
C ILE A 103 -12.53 -7.21 6.11
N PHE A 104 -13.10 -6.22 5.43
CA PHE A 104 -14.42 -6.33 4.81
C PHE A 104 -14.44 -7.42 3.74
N SER A 105 -13.48 -7.39 2.82
CA SER A 105 -13.37 -8.36 1.72
C SER A 105 -13.10 -9.77 2.21
N GLY A 106 -12.30 -9.94 3.26
CA GLY A 106 -12.07 -11.22 3.91
C GLY A 106 -13.35 -11.83 4.49
N LEU A 107 -14.15 -11.02 5.16
CA LEU A 107 -15.46 -11.44 5.71
C LEU A 107 -16.45 -11.80 4.59
N VAL A 108 -16.50 -11.01 3.51
CA VAL A 108 -17.33 -11.31 2.33
C VAL A 108 -16.92 -12.64 1.71
N HIS A 109 -15.62 -12.87 1.54
CA HIS A 109 -15.11 -14.13 1.00
C HIS A 109 -15.48 -15.31 1.93
N LYS A 110 -15.25 -15.18 3.23
CA LYS A 110 -15.55 -16.20 4.23
C LYS A 110 -17.03 -16.57 4.28
N LYS A 111 -17.92 -15.58 4.13
CA LYS A 111 -19.38 -15.78 4.28
C LYS A 111 -20.05 -16.22 2.98
N PHE A 112 -19.62 -15.70 1.83
CA PHE A 112 -20.29 -15.87 0.55
C PHE A 112 -19.43 -16.57 -0.51
N GLY A 113 -18.12 -16.71 -0.29
CA GLY A 113 -17.18 -17.19 -1.30
C GLY A 113 -16.93 -16.19 -2.44
N TYR A 114 -17.26 -14.91 -2.25
CA TYR A 114 -17.05 -13.89 -3.26
C TYR A 114 -15.69 -13.25 -3.13
N ASP A 115 -15.05 -12.97 -4.27
CA ASP A 115 -13.76 -12.31 -4.34
C ASP A 115 -13.91 -10.83 -4.67
N ASN A 116 -13.07 -10.02 -4.06
CA ASN A 116 -12.87 -8.64 -4.45
C ASN A 116 -12.20 -8.62 -5.85
N VAL A 117 -12.87 -8.02 -6.82
CA VAL A 117 -12.38 -7.85 -8.20
C VAL A 117 -11.99 -6.41 -8.55
N GLY A 118 -12.26 -5.46 -7.66
CA GLY A 118 -11.86 -4.06 -7.80
C GLY A 118 -11.85 -3.34 -6.45
N PHE A 119 -10.81 -2.53 -6.23
CA PHE A 119 -10.69 -1.64 -5.07
C PHE A 119 -10.25 -0.27 -5.54
N HIS A 120 -11.03 0.75 -5.21
CA HIS A 120 -10.82 2.13 -5.66
C HIS A 120 -10.85 3.06 -4.46
N LEU A 121 -9.67 3.52 -4.06
CA LEU A 121 -9.47 4.42 -2.93
C LEU A 121 -9.37 5.86 -3.45
N HIS A 122 -10.54 6.52 -3.55
CA HIS A 122 -10.71 7.91 -3.95
C HIS A 122 -11.48 8.66 -2.85
N ASP A 123 -12.11 9.80 -3.17
CA ASP A 123 -12.97 10.54 -2.24
C ASP A 123 -14.13 9.68 -1.71
N ILE A 124 -14.59 8.73 -2.52
CA ILE A 124 -15.50 7.66 -2.12
C ILE A 124 -14.77 6.34 -2.35
N VAL A 125 -14.62 5.57 -1.29
CA VAL A 125 -14.00 4.24 -1.37
C VAL A 125 -15.03 3.24 -1.88
N THR A 126 -14.69 2.50 -2.93
CA THR A 126 -15.56 1.46 -3.49
C THR A 126 -14.83 0.14 -3.64
N VAL A 127 -15.56 -0.95 -3.42
CA VAL A 127 -15.08 -2.32 -3.59
C VAL A 127 -16.06 -3.08 -4.47
N ASP A 128 -15.55 -3.71 -5.51
CA ASP A 128 -16.34 -4.53 -6.42
C ASP A 128 -16.15 -6.01 -6.12
N PHE A 129 -17.24 -6.77 -6.07
CA PHE A 129 -17.23 -8.22 -5.84
C PHE A 129 -17.78 -8.99 -7.05
N ASN A 130 -17.29 -10.22 -7.23
CA ASN A 130 -17.78 -11.14 -8.28
C ASN A 130 -19.12 -11.82 -7.93
N GLY A 131 -19.82 -11.37 -6.90
CA GLY A 131 -21.11 -11.87 -6.44
C GLY A 131 -22.04 -10.75 -5.97
N MET A 132 -23.33 -11.07 -5.83
CA MET A 132 -24.35 -10.11 -5.41
C MET A 132 -24.64 -10.27 -3.92
N MET A 133 -24.62 -9.16 -3.21
CA MET A 133 -25.03 -9.05 -1.81
C MET A 133 -26.28 -8.18 -1.70
N THR A 134 -27.14 -8.49 -0.75
CA THR A 134 -28.23 -7.60 -0.37
C THR A 134 -27.66 -6.45 0.50
N TRP A 135 -28.45 -5.38 0.61
CA TRP A 135 -28.07 -4.30 1.54
C TRP A 135 -27.93 -4.79 2.99
N GLN A 136 -28.79 -5.75 3.40
CA GLN A 136 -28.71 -6.32 4.75
C GLN A 136 -27.41 -7.13 4.93
N ASP A 137 -26.98 -7.88 3.93
CA ASP A 137 -25.70 -8.60 3.99
C ASP A 137 -24.52 -7.63 4.16
N ALA A 138 -24.53 -6.51 3.45
CA ALA A 138 -23.47 -5.49 3.58
C ALA A 138 -23.43 -4.88 4.98
N LEU A 139 -24.59 -4.59 5.60
CA LEU A 139 -24.69 -4.08 6.97
C LEU A 139 -24.23 -5.12 8.01
N ASP A 140 -24.49 -6.39 7.76
CA ASP A 140 -24.04 -7.47 8.66
C ASP A 140 -22.52 -7.61 8.59
N ILE A 141 -21.91 -7.56 7.41
CA ILE A 141 -20.46 -7.56 7.21
C ILE A 141 -19.82 -6.31 7.84
N GLU A 142 -20.42 -5.13 7.65
CA GLU A 142 -19.93 -3.88 8.27
C GLU A 142 -19.87 -4.01 9.79
N ARG A 143 -20.90 -4.57 10.43
CA ARG A 143 -20.92 -4.80 11.87
C ARG A 143 -19.80 -5.76 12.30
N GLU A 144 -19.65 -6.90 11.63
CA GLU A 144 -18.59 -7.88 11.90
C GLU A 144 -17.20 -7.26 11.71
N ALA A 145 -16.99 -6.46 10.65
CA ALA A 145 -15.73 -5.75 10.42
C ALA A 145 -15.40 -4.76 11.54
N ASN A 146 -16.39 -4.00 12.01
CA ASN A 146 -16.21 -3.08 13.12
C ASN A 146 -15.89 -3.81 14.44
N GLU A 147 -16.49 -4.99 14.68
CA GLU A 147 -16.17 -5.82 15.84
C GLU A 147 -14.70 -6.28 15.84
N ILE A 148 -14.13 -6.62 14.66
CA ILE A 148 -12.70 -6.93 14.50
C ILE A 148 -11.85 -5.71 14.77
N ILE A 149 -12.20 -4.55 14.18
CA ILE A 149 -11.47 -3.29 14.38
C ILE A 149 -11.44 -2.89 15.86
N TRP A 150 -12.53 -3.03 16.55
CA TRP A 150 -12.62 -2.68 17.98
C TRP A 150 -11.81 -3.58 18.91
N LYS A 151 -11.43 -4.77 18.46
CA LYS A 151 -10.51 -5.64 19.24
C LYS A 151 -9.08 -5.10 19.27
N ASP A 152 -8.74 -4.19 18.32
CA ASP A 152 -7.43 -3.54 18.21
C ASP A 152 -6.26 -4.54 18.22
N GLU A 153 -6.42 -5.65 17.47
CA GLU A 153 -5.40 -6.68 17.36
C GLU A 153 -4.33 -6.30 16.34
N GLU A 154 -3.09 -6.67 16.63
CA GLU A 154 -1.96 -6.37 15.77
C GLU A 154 -2.02 -7.15 14.45
N THR A 155 -1.94 -6.44 13.32
CA THR A 155 -1.78 -7.03 11.99
C THR A 155 -0.39 -7.64 11.86
N LYS A 156 -0.33 -8.90 11.42
CA LYS A 156 0.94 -9.62 11.23
C LYS A 156 1.39 -9.55 9.77
N ILE A 157 2.67 -9.24 9.59
CA ILE A 157 3.31 -9.20 8.28
C ILE A 157 4.41 -10.24 8.24
N SER A 158 4.42 -11.06 7.19
CA SER A 158 5.45 -12.09 7.00
C SER A 158 5.88 -12.19 5.54
N PHE A 159 7.05 -12.79 5.34
CA PHE A 159 7.63 -13.08 4.02
C PHE A 159 7.97 -14.56 3.98
N PRO A 160 6.96 -15.45 3.84
CA PRO A 160 7.16 -16.89 3.90
C PRO A 160 7.98 -17.40 2.71
N SER A 161 8.68 -18.52 2.92
CA SER A 161 9.32 -19.28 1.86
C SER A 161 8.29 -19.89 0.90
N LYS A 162 8.73 -20.37 -0.27
CA LYS A 162 7.83 -21.04 -1.23
C LYS A 162 7.19 -22.30 -0.64
N GLU A 163 7.90 -23.01 0.20
CA GLU A 163 7.43 -24.21 0.89
C GLU A 163 6.31 -23.85 1.89
N GLU A 164 6.52 -22.81 2.69
CA GLU A 164 5.52 -22.32 3.64
C GLU A 164 4.28 -21.80 2.92
N LEU A 165 4.43 -21.00 1.85
CA LEU A 165 3.32 -20.50 1.02
C LEU A 165 2.45 -21.63 0.47
N SER A 166 3.07 -22.75 0.07
CA SER A 166 2.32 -23.89 -0.49
C SER A 166 1.37 -24.56 0.50
N SER A 167 1.58 -24.35 1.80
CA SER A 167 0.77 -24.88 2.90
C SER A 167 -0.13 -23.84 3.58
N MET A 168 0.00 -22.56 3.21
CA MET A 168 -0.80 -21.47 3.78
C MET A 168 -2.11 -21.30 3.02
N ASP A 169 -3.17 -21.05 3.77
CA ASP A 169 -4.44 -20.57 3.21
C ASP A 169 -4.43 -19.05 3.20
N TYR A 170 -4.30 -18.46 2.01
CA TYR A 170 -4.30 -17.01 1.83
C TYR A 170 -4.94 -16.61 0.50
N ARG A 171 -5.53 -15.43 0.45
CA ARG A 171 -6.08 -14.86 -0.77
C ARG A 171 -5.01 -14.15 -1.58
N SER A 172 -5.05 -14.32 -2.90
CA SER A 172 -4.23 -13.55 -3.83
C SER A 172 -5.03 -13.21 -5.08
N LYS A 173 -4.87 -11.98 -5.59
CA LYS A 173 -5.52 -11.51 -6.82
C LYS A 173 -4.70 -11.81 -8.07
N ILE A 174 -3.43 -12.15 -7.93
CA ILE A 174 -2.47 -12.37 -9.03
C ILE A 174 -1.61 -13.59 -8.75
N GLU A 175 -1.07 -14.19 -9.80
CA GLU A 175 0.05 -15.12 -9.66
C GLU A 175 1.27 -14.37 -9.14
N LEU A 176 1.90 -14.92 -8.12
CA LEU A 176 2.98 -14.25 -7.39
C LEU A 176 4.32 -14.87 -7.77
N ASP A 177 5.20 -14.04 -8.35
CA ASP A 177 6.59 -14.37 -8.59
C ASP A 177 7.52 -13.64 -7.60
N GLY A 178 8.54 -14.33 -7.10
CA GLY A 178 9.52 -13.75 -6.19
C GLY A 178 9.14 -13.80 -4.71
N THR A 179 9.50 -12.76 -3.97
CA THR A 179 9.19 -12.63 -2.54
C THR A 179 7.74 -12.18 -2.36
N VAL A 180 6.96 -13.01 -1.67
CA VAL A 180 5.55 -12.72 -1.39
C VAL A 180 5.42 -12.16 0.02
N ARG A 181 4.78 -11.00 0.14
CA ARG A 181 4.42 -10.37 1.40
C ARG A 181 3.02 -10.84 1.79
N ILE A 182 2.89 -11.51 2.92
CA ILE A 182 1.61 -11.92 3.49
C ILE A 182 1.24 -10.97 4.62
N VAL A 183 0.00 -10.51 4.59
CA VAL A 183 -0.61 -9.68 5.64
C VAL A 183 -1.77 -10.46 6.23
N GLU A 184 -1.73 -10.67 7.55
CA GLU A 184 -2.78 -11.33 8.33
C GLU A 184 -3.49 -10.31 9.22
N PHE A 185 -4.78 -10.12 8.96
CA PHE A 185 -5.69 -9.42 9.82
C PHE A 185 -6.41 -10.46 10.69
N PRO A 186 -6.17 -10.52 12.01
CA PRO A 186 -6.77 -11.52 12.86
C PRO A 186 -8.30 -11.55 12.71
N GLU A 187 -8.86 -12.75 12.52
CA GLU A 187 -10.29 -13.00 12.25
C GLU A 187 -10.86 -12.38 10.96
N GLY A 188 -10.15 -11.43 10.34
CA GLY A 188 -10.56 -10.73 9.11
C GLY A 188 -10.10 -11.44 7.86
N ASP A 189 -8.84 -11.30 7.50
CA ASP A 189 -8.28 -11.76 6.24
C ASP A 189 -6.83 -12.22 6.38
N THR A 190 -6.41 -13.14 5.51
CA THR A 190 -5.01 -13.45 5.26
C THR A 190 -4.78 -13.35 3.75
N CYS A 191 -3.94 -12.44 3.33
CA CYS A 191 -3.79 -12.13 1.91
C CYS A 191 -2.35 -11.79 1.53
N ALA A 192 -2.05 -12.01 0.24
CA ALA A 192 -0.85 -11.48 -0.38
C ALA A 192 -1.09 -10.02 -0.82
N CYS A 193 -0.30 -9.12 -0.29
CA CYS A 193 -0.47 -7.69 -0.51
C CYS A 193 0.88 -6.94 -0.63
#